data_76dc8ad207e7088061e87ff179fa1007
#
_entry.id   76dc8ad207e7088061e87ff179fa1007
#
_cell.length_a   1.000
_cell.length_b   1.000
_cell.length_c   1.000
_cell.angle_alpha   90.00
_cell.angle_beta   90.00
_cell.angle_gamma   90.00
#
_symmetry.space_group_name_H-M   'P 1'
#
loop_
_entity.id
_entity.type
_entity.pdbx_description
1 polymer ?
#
loop_
_entity_poly.entity_id
_entity_poly.type
_entity_poly.pdbx_seq_one_letter_code
_entity_poly.pdbx_strand_id
1 'polypeptide(L)'
;MRKLINFLNYDFTFGNTVHITVKSLILVVLIFILTAILLRLFKKFTTRKLPEEDKLKFTSVFSFAKYIIYLVVLIITLQNMGVQITAILTASAALLVGVGLALQTFFQDIISGIFILIDQSVHVGDIIEIDGKVGRVVEIKLRTTRAVTIDNKVLVIPNHKYLTSILYNWTENGNLTRENVNVGVAYGSDVQLVKNLLLQAASEHECVLKDPEPTVFFTEFGESSLDFKLVFTISNSFLAIYPKSEIRFRINELFKEHNVTIPFPQRDVHLFKKQ
;
A
#
# COMPACT_ATOMS: atom_id res chain seq x y z
N MET A 1 -0.70 67.27 -16.73
CA MET A 1 -1.60 66.25 -16.16
C MET A 1 -2.64 65.71 -17.17
N ARG A 2 -3.45 66.55 -17.86
CA ARG A 2 -4.44 66.12 -18.87
C ARG A 2 -3.84 65.30 -20.04
N LYS A 3 -2.68 65.65 -20.57
CA LYS A 3 -2.03 64.92 -21.67
C LYS A 3 -1.62 63.49 -21.26
N LEU A 4 -1.20 63.30 -20.01
CA LEU A 4 -0.80 61.97 -19.48
C LEU A 4 -2.02 61.08 -19.25
N ILE A 5 -3.14 61.65 -18.79
CA ILE A 5 -4.40 60.92 -18.61
C ILE A 5 -4.98 60.46 -19.95
N ASN A 6 -4.91 61.35 -20.98
CA ASN A 6 -5.36 60.99 -22.34
C ASN A 6 -4.49 59.90 -22.96
N PHE A 7 -3.18 59.89 -22.72
CA PHE A 7 -2.28 58.85 -23.18
C PHE A 7 -2.54 57.51 -22.50
N LEU A 8 -2.78 57.49 -21.21
CA LEU A 8 -3.09 56.27 -20.42
C LEU A 8 -4.45 55.66 -20.81
N ASN A 9 -5.40 56.50 -21.23
CA ASN A 9 -6.74 56.06 -21.66
C ASN A 9 -6.82 55.86 -23.20
N TYR A 10 -5.69 55.88 -23.90
CA TYR A 10 -5.68 55.56 -25.32
C TYR A 10 -6.06 54.12 -25.54
N ASP A 11 -7.12 53.87 -26.31
CA ASP A 11 -7.75 52.57 -26.48
C ASP A 11 -7.37 51.94 -27.81
N PHE A 12 -6.74 50.79 -27.76
CA PHE A 12 -6.47 49.96 -28.92
C PHE A 12 -7.61 48.96 -29.06
N THR A 13 -8.53 49.19 -29.97
CA THR A 13 -9.64 48.27 -30.25
C THR A 13 -9.23 47.20 -31.25
N PHE A 14 -9.24 45.95 -30.84
CA PHE A 14 -9.07 44.79 -31.72
C PHE A 14 -10.43 44.08 -31.86
N GLY A 15 -11.09 44.28 -33.00
CA GLY A 15 -12.46 43.74 -33.21
C GLY A 15 -13.51 44.44 -32.33
N ASN A 16 -14.65 43.78 -32.15
CA ASN A 16 -15.82 44.34 -31.42
C ASN A 16 -15.81 44.11 -29.91
N THR A 17 -14.85 43.35 -29.36
CA THR A 17 -14.91 42.86 -27.96
C THR A 17 -13.65 43.11 -27.13
N VAL A 18 -12.51 43.41 -27.78
CA VAL A 18 -11.25 43.56 -27.03
C VAL A 18 -10.83 45.02 -26.99
N HIS A 19 -10.88 45.64 -25.83
CA HIS A 19 -10.45 47.00 -25.55
C HIS A 19 -9.17 46.99 -24.71
N ILE A 20 -8.02 47.28 -25.36
CA ILE A 20 -6.74 47.30 -24.67
C ILE A 20 -6.31 48.75 -24.45
N THR A 21 -6.36 49.24 -23.23
CA THR A 21 -5.87 50.56 -22.88
C THR A 21 -4.36 50.52 -22.55
N VAL A 22 -3.63 51.62 -22.79
CA VAL A 22 -2.23 51.75 -22.36
C VAL A 22 -2.09 51.47 -20.85
N LYS A 23 -3.09 51.89 -20.05
CA LYS A 23 -3.17 51.63 -18.62
C LYS A 23 -3.21 50.10 -18.30
N SER A 24 -4.01 49.30 -19.06
CA SER A 24 -4.10 47.88 -18.87
C SER A 24 -2.79 47.17 -19.24
N LEU A 25 -2.09 47.59 -20.29
CA LEU A 25 -0.77 47.08 -20.65
C LEU A 25 0.28 47.32 -19.55
N ILE A 26 0.33 48.55 -19.00
CA ILE A 26 1.22 48.88 -17.90
C ILE A 26 0.91 48.00 -16.66
N LEU A 27 -0.37 47.81 -16.36
CA LEU A 27 -0.83 47.01 -15.23
C LEU A 27 -0.42 45.53 -15.40
N VAL A 28 -0.54 44.97 -16.60
CA VAL A 28 -0.08 43.60 -16.91
C VAL A 28 1.44 43.50 -16.67
N VAL A 29 2.24 44.43 -17.18
CA VAL A 29 3.69 44.42 -16.97
C VAL A 29 4.03 44.48 -15.48
N LEU A 30 3.33 45.35 -14.71
CA LEU A 30 3.53 45.46 -13.27
C LEU A 30 3.17 44.17 -12.54
N ILE A 31 2.07 43.48 -12.90
CA ILE A 31 1.67 42.20 -12.34
C ILE A 31 2.73 41.12 -12.60
N PHE A 32 3.28 41.05 -13.84
CA PHE A 32 4.32 40.10 -14.18
C PHE A 32 5.62 40.37 -13.40
N ILE A 33 6.02 41.63 -13.26
CA ILE A 33 7.19 42.02 -12.46
C ILE A 33 6.99 41.68 -11.00
N LEU A 34 5.82 42.00 -10.43
CA LEU A 34 5.50 41.67 -9.05
C LEU A 34 5.51 40.15 -8.81
N THR A 35 4.89 39.39 -9.71
CA THR A 35 4.92 37.91 -9.66
C THR A 35 6.36 37.41 -9.74
N ALA A 36 7.20 37.93 -10.61
CA ALA A 36 8.62 37.55 -10.71
C ALA A 36 9.38 37.82 -9.41
N ILE A 37 9.14 38.99 -8.80
CA ILE A 37 9.76 39.36 -7.51
C ILE A 37 9.31 38.39 -6.40
N LEU A 38 8.01 38.17 -6.27
CA LEU A 38 7.46 37.27 -5.27
C LEU A 38 8.02 35.82 -5.42
N LEU A 39 8.08 35.30 -6.64
CA LEU A 39 8.63 33.99 -6.91
C LEU A 39 10.14 33.91 -6.60
N ARG A 40 10.90 34.96 -6.91
CA ARG A 40 12.33 35.04 -6.54
C ARG A 40 12.52 35.05 -5.02
N LEU A 41 11.73 35.86 -4.31
CA LEU A 41 11.78 35.93 -2.85
C LEU A 41 11.41 34.60 -2.22
N PHE A 42 10.33 33.98 -2.69
CA PHE A 42 9.90 32.65 -2.22
C PHE A 42 10.98 31.60 -2.45
N LYS A 43 11.55 31.53 -3.67
CA LYS A 43 12.66 30.61 -3.96
C LYS A 43 13.83 30.85 -2.99
N LYS A 44 14.27 32.11 -2.86
CA LYS A 44 15.39 32.49 -1.97
C LYS A 44 15.13 32.11 -0.52
N PHE A 45 13.92 32.33 -0.02
CA PHE A 45 13.54 32.00 1.37
C PHE A 45 13.55 30.49 1.60
N THR A 46 12.95 29.70 0.69
CA THR A 46 12.86 28.26 0.81
C THR A 46 14.24 27.60 0.66
N THR A 47 15.03 28.01 -0.34
CA THR A 47 16.34 27.38 -0.58
C THR A 47 17.39 27.76 0.47
N ARG A 48 17.18 28.79 1.26
CA ARG A 48 18.14 29.22 2.30
C ARG A 48 18.33 28.17 3.42
N LYS A 49 17.32 27.35 3.69
CA LYS A 49 17.30 26.36 4.78
C LYS A 49 17.52 24.92 4.30
N LEU A 50 17.66 24.69 2.98
CA LEU A 50 17.76 23.35 2.40
C LEU A 50 19.23 22.92 2.25
N PRO A 51 19.57 21.63 2.49
CA PRO A 51 20.84 21.02 2.10
C PRO A 51 21.09 21.14 0.58
N GLU A 52 22.35 21.10 0.15
CA GLU A 52 22.70 21.28 -1.28
C GLU A 52 22.03 20.27 -2.23
N GLU A 53 21.95 19.00 -1.83
CA GLU A 53 21.30 17.96 -2.63
C GLU A 53 19.81 18.23 -2.88
N ASP A 54 19.13 18.76 -1.87
CA ASP A 54 17.68 19.05 -1.95
C ASP A 54 17.42 20.37 -2.68
N LYS A 55 18.38 21.30 -2.71
CA LYS A 55 18.27 22.54 -3.51
C LYS A 55 18.13 22.27 -4.99
N LEU A 56 18.85 21.27 -5.53
CA LEU A 56 18.75 20.91 -6.96
C LEU A 56 17.37 20.35 -7.26
N LYS A 57 16.88 19.40 -6.45
CA LYS A 57 15.55 18.79 -6.59
C LYS A 57 14.44 19.86 -6.50
N PHE A 58 14.52 20.71 -5.47
CA PHE A 58 13.58 21.83 -5.27
C PHE A 58 13.60 22.80 -6.45
N THR A 59 14.78 23.16 -6.97
CA THR A 59 14.90 24.10 -8.08
C THR A 59 14.22 23.59 -9.35
N SER A 60 14.30 22.29 -9.63
CA SER A 60 13.64 21.65 -10.78
C SER A 60 12.13 21.70 -10.65
N VAL A 61 11.59 21.27 -9.50
CA VAL A 61 10.15 21.31 -9.22
C VAL A 61 9.62 22.75 -9.22
N PHE A 62 10.36 23.68 -8.60
CA PHE A 62 10.01 25.09 -8.56
C PHE A 62 9.99 25.74 -9.95
N SER A 63 10.91 25.34 -10.83
CA SER A 63 10.92 25.86 -12.21
C SER A 63 9.66 25.44 -12.98
N PHE A 64 9.19 24.21 -12.79
CA PHE A 64 7.93 23.76 -13.37
C PHE A 64 6.72 24.54 -12.80
N ALA A 65 6.63 24.64 -11.47
CA ALA A 65 5.58 25.41 -10.81
C ALA A 65 5.54 26.88 -11.24
N LYS A 66 6.71 27.50 -11.44
CA LYS A 66 6.84 28.86 -11.92
C LYS A 66 6.15 29.08 -13.28
N TYR A 67 6.29 28.14 -14.22
CA TYR A 67 5.61 28.26 -15.53
C TYR A 67 4.09 28.14 -15.40
N ILE A 68 3.60 27.27 -14.52
CA ILE A 68 2.16 27.17 -14.25
C ILE A 68 1.63 28.47 -13.67
N ILE A 69 2.34 29.07 -12.70
CA ILE A 69 1.95 30.36 -12.10
C ILE A 69 1.90 31.47 -13.14
N TYR A 70 2.91 31.56 -14.02
CA TYR A 70 2.88 32.55 -15.11
C TYR A 70 1.73 32.32 -16.09
N LEU A 71 1.41 31.07 -16.40
CA LEU A 71 0.25 30.74 -17.25
C LEU A 71 -1.05 31.22 -16.62
N VAL A 72 -1.24 30.97 -15.32
CA VAL A 72 -2.43 31.41 -14.58
C VAL A 72 -2.52 32.95 -14.54
N VAL A 73 -1.40 33.63 -14.25
CA VAL A 73 -1.33 35.11 -14.26
C VAL A 73 -1.66 35.65 -15.66
N LEU A 74 -1.16 35.01 -16.72
CA LEU A 74 -1.47 35.40 -18.10
C LEU A 74 -2.97 35.27 -18.40
N ILE A 75 -3.59 34.15 -18.03
CA ILE A 75 -5.02 33.90 -18.23
C ILE A 75 -5.86 34.97 -17.51
N ILE A 76 -5.56 35.23 -16.23
CA ILE A 76 -6.28 36.26 -15.44
C ILE A 76 -6.10 37.66 -16.06
N THR A 77 -4.93 37.99 -16.50
CA THR A 77 -4.68 39.31 -17.11
C THR A 77 -5.39 39.46 -18.44
N LEU A 78 -5.42 38.43 -19.29
CA LEU A 78 -6.16 38.44 -20.57
C LEU A 78 -7.67 38.59 -20.33
N GLN A 79 -8.22 37.94 -19.33
CA GLN A 79 -9.64 38.07 -18.96
C GLN A 79 -9.98 39.51 -18.55
N ASN A 80 -9.12 40.15 -17.74
CA ASN A 80 -9.31 41.55 -17.33
C ASN A 80 -9.17 42.55 -18.48
N MET A 81 -8.57 42.14 -19.60
CA MET A 81 -8.46 42.96 -20.82
C MET A 81 -9.63 42.75 -21.80
N GLY A 82 -10.68 42.01 -21.37
CA GLY A 82 -11.87 41.76 -22.19
C GLY A 82 -11.71 40.62 -23.22
N VAL A 83 -10.61 39.87 -23.16
CA VAL A 83 -10.44 38.69 -24.03
C VAL A 83 -11.36 37.57 -23.53
N GLN A 84 -12.21 37.05 -24.42
CA GLN A 84 -13.10 35.93 -24.10
C GLN A 84 -12.30 34.62 -23.97
N ILE A 85 -11.92 34.29 -22.73
CA ILE A 85 -11.12 33.08 -22.46
C ILE A 85 -11.98 31.87 -22.11
N THR A 86 -13.32 31.97 -22.20
CA THR A 86 -14.26 30.92 -21.80
C THR A 86 -13.96 29.58 -22.49
N ALA A 87 -13.67 29.58 -23.79
CA ALA A 87 -13.30 28.36 -24.50
C ALA A 87 -11.99 27.74 -23.98
N ILE A 88 -10.99 28.56 -23.65
CA ILE A 88 -9.71 28.13 -23.09
C ILE A 88 -9.93 27.55 -21.69
N LEU A 89 -10.76 28.20 -20.87
CA LEU A 89 -11.10 27.71 -19.53
C LEU A 89 -11.85 26.38 -19.58
N THR A 90 -12.82 26.25 -20.48
CA THR A 90 -13.57 25.00 -20.67
C THR A 90 -12.65 23.85 -21.12
N ALA A 91 -11.79 24.10 -22.11
CA ALA A 91 -10.81 23.12 -22.55
C ALA A 91 -9.82 22.76 -21.43
N SER A 92 -9.37 23.75 -20.65
CA SER A 92 -8.48 23.55 -19.50
C SER A 92 -9.16 22.74 -18.39
N ALA A 93 -10.44 22.96 -18.13
CA ALA A 93 -11.20 22.19 -17.15
C ALA A 93 -11.26 20.70 -17.55
N ALA A 94 -11.53 20.39 -18.82
CA ALA A 94 -11.51 19.00 -19.32
C ALA A 94 -10.12 18.35 -19.17
N LEU A 95 -9.05 19.12 -19.49
CA LEU A 95 -7.67 18.66 -19.31
C LEU A 95 -7.37 18.38 -17.83
N LEU A 96 -7.78 19.27 -16.92
CA LEU A 96 -7.56 19.12 -15.48
C LEU A 96 -8.27 17.89 -14.92
N VAL A 97 -9.46 17.57 -15.40
CA VAL A 97 -10.16 16.31 -15.02
C VAL A 97 -9.31 15.11 -15.47
N GLY A 98 -8.82 15.11 -16.71
CA GLY A 98 -7.95 14.04 -17.20
C GLY A 98 -6.67 13.87 -16.39
N VAL A 99 -6.00 14.98 -16.06
CA VAL A 99 -4.81 14.98 -15.20
C VAL A 99 -5.15 14.52 -13.77
N GLY A 100 -6.28 14.95 -13.23
CA GLY A 100 -6.77 14.51 -11.91
C GLY A 100 -6.95 12.99 -11.84
N LEU A 101 -7.60 12.41 -12.84
CA LEU A 101 -7.76 10.94 -12.95
C LEU A 101 -6.40 10.24 -13.10
N ALA A 102 -5.49 10.78 -13.89
CA ALA A 102 -4.14 10.21 -14.05
C ALA A 102 -3.32 10.23 -12.74
N LEU A 103 -3.53 11.25 -11.91
CA LEU A 103 -2.85 11.41 -10.62
C LEU A 103 -3.62 10.81 -9.44
N GLN A 104 -4.79 10.22 -9.66
CA GLN A 104 -5.67 9.70 -8.61
C GLN A 104 -4.94 8.77 -7.64
N THR A 105 -4.25 7.75 -8.17
CA THR A 105 -3.52 6.77 -7.34
C THR A 105 -2.39 7.43 -6.54
N PHE A 106 -1.74 8.43 -7.12
CA PHE A 106 -0.69 9.18 -6.42
C PHE A 106 -1.24 9.89 -5.17
N PHE A 107 -2.39 10.55 -5.29
CA PHE A 107 -3.04 11.20 -4.15
C PHE A 107 -3.60 10.19 -3.15
N GLN A 108 -4.16 9.08 -3.62
CA GLN A 108 -4.60 7.99 -2.76
C GLN A 108 -3.45 7.45 -1.89
N ASP A 109 -2.26 7.24 -2.47
CA ASP A 109 -1.08 6.80 -1.70
C ASP A 109 -0.73 7.77 -0.58
N ILE A 110 -0.73 9.08 -0.86
CA ILE A 110 -0.39 10.10 0.13
C ILE A 110 -1.42 10.14 1.26
N ILE A 111 -2.71 10.19 0.90
CA ILE A 111 -3.81 10.22 1.85
C ILE A 111 -3.79 8.96 2.73
N SER A 112 -3.62 7.79 2.12
CA SER A 112 -3.50 6.52 2.84
C SER A 112 -2.31 6.51 3.79
N GLY A 113 -1.15 7.03 3.37
CA GLY A 113 0.02 7.15 4.22
C GLY A 113 -0.23 8.03 5.46
N ILE A 114 -0.97 9.12 5.29
CA ILE A 114 -1.37 9.98 6.40
C ILE A 114 -2.32 9.24 7.34
N PHE A 115 -3.33 8.52 6.82
CA PHE A 115 -4.26 7.74 7.64
C PHE A 115 -3.55 6.63 8.42
N ILE A 116 -2.65 5.87 7.79
CA ILE A 116 -1.86 4.84 8.50
C ILE A 116 -1.15 5.43 9.72
N LEU A 117 -0.56 6.64 9.58
CA LEU A 117 0.15 7.31 10.66
C LEU A 117 -0.76 7.87 11.75
N ILE A 118 -1.97 8.34 11.38
CA ILE A 118 -2.94 8.90 12.33
C ILE A 118 -3.66 7.80 13.09
N ASP A 119 -4.18 6.80 12.36
CA ASP A 119 -4.96 5.71 12.94
C ASP A 119 -4.09 4.65 13.62
N GLN A 120 -2.78 4.69 13.35
CA GLN A 120 -1.80 3.73 13.88
C GLN A 120 -2.20 2.28 13.64
N SER A 121 -2.91 2.01 12.54
CA SER A 121 -3.38 0.68 12.17
C SER A 121 -2.24 -0.30 11.84
N VAL A 122 -1.05 0.22 11.53
CA VAL A 122 0.17 -0.55 11.29
C VAL A 122 1.37 0.21 11.85
N HIS A 123 2.23 -0.51 12.57
CA HIS A 123 3.46 0.03 13.14
C HIS A 123 4.72 -0.56 12.48
N VAL A 124 5.82 0.15 12.62
CA VAL A 124 7.14 -0.42 12.28
C VAL A 124 7.44 -1.58 13.23
N GLY A 125 7.78 -2.73 12.66
CA GLY A 125 7.96 -3.98 13.40
C GLY A 125 6.81 -4.95 13.25
N ASP A 126 5.61 -4.51 12.87
CA ASP A 126 4.47 -5.38 12.65
C ASP A 126 4.71 -6.38 11.52
N ILE A 127 4.11 -7.55 11.67
CA ILE A 127 4.05 -8.56 10.64
C ILE A 127 2.68 -8.44 9.97
N ILE A 128 2.70 -8.09 8.72
CA ILE A 128 1.48 -7.89 7.93
C ILE A 128 1.43 -8.86 6.75
N GLU A 129 0.20 -9.23 6.40
CA GLU A 129 -0.08 -9.96 5.18
C GLU A 129 -1.03 -9.13 4.31
N ILE A 130 -0.65 -8.91 3.07
CA ILE A 130 -1.44 -8.19 2.07
C ILE A 130 -1.26 -8.86 0.71
N ASP A 131 -2.36 -9.07 0.00
CA ASP A 131 -2.36 -9.77 -1.30
C ASP A 131 -1.60 -11.13 -1.25
N GLY A 132 -1.71 -11.87 -0.11
CA GLY A 132 -1.05 -13.16 0.12
C GLY A 132 0.47 -13.09 0.34
N LYS A 133 1.03 -11.89 0.52
CA LYS A 133 2.44 -11.67 0.80
C LYS A 133 2.64 -11.23 2.24
N VAL A 134 3.49 -11.96 2.96
CA VAL A 134 3.81 -11.69 4.36
C VAL A 134 5.14 -10.99 4.49
N GLY A 135 5.19 -9.94 5.32
CA GLY A 135 6.42 -9.21 5.58
C GLY A 135 6.39 -8.44 6.89
N ARG A 136 7.58 -8.24 7.47
CA ARG A 136 7.74 -7.37 8.64
C ARG A 136 7.96 -5.94 8.18
N VAL A 137 7.14 -5.01 8.65
CA VAL A 137 7.23 -3.58 8.33
C VAL A 137 8.53 -3.01 8.90
N VAL A 138 9.34 -2.40 8.04
CA VAL A 138 10.61 -1.75 8.43
C VAL A 138 10.55 -0.24 8.33
N GLU A 139 9.70 0.30 7.46
CA GLU A 139 9.60 1.74 7.24
C GLU A 139 8.25 2.11 6.64
N ILE A 140 7.61 3.16 7.14
CA ILE A 140 6.38 3.74 6.59
C ILE A 140 6.73 5.14 6.05
N LYS A 141 6.63 5.30 4.72
CA LYS A 141 6.83 6.58 4.03
C LYS A 141 5.49 7.17 3.61
N LEU A 142 5.53 8.41 3.13
CA LEU A 142 4.34 9.14 2.71
C LEU A 142 3.50 8.39 1.64
N ARG A 143 4.15 7.69 0.69
CA ARG A 143 3.48 7.00 -0.41
C ARG A 143 3.59 5.49 -0.38
N THR A 144 4.58 4.96 0.30
CA THR A 144 4.90 3.53 0.29
C THR A 144 5.30 3.07 1.66
N THR A 145 4.89 1.87 2.03
CA THR A 145 5.39 1.14 3.18
C THR A 145 6.36 0.06 2.70
N ARG A 146 7.48 -0.07 3.40
CA ARG A 146 8.48 -1.10 3.12
C ARG A 146 8.39 -2.19 4.17
N ALA A 147 8.31 -3.43 3.71
CA ALA A 147 8.37 -4.60 4.57
C ALA A 147 9.44 -5.58 4.06
N VAL A 148 9.93 -6.46 4.92
CA VAL A 148 10.90 -7.50 4.59
C VAL A 148 10.26 -8.86 4.81
N THR A 149 10.31 -9.73 3.79
CA THR A 149 9.81 -11.10 3.89
C THR A 149 10.76 -12.00 4.68
N ILE A 150 10.29 -13.21 5.04
CA ILE A 150 11.13 -14.22 5.68
C ILE A 150 12.37 -14.59 4.84
N ASP A 151 12.25 -14.51 3.51
CA ASP A 151 13.36 -14.77 2.57
C ASP A 151 14.30 -13.56 2.40
N ASN A 152 14.19 -12.55 3.27
CA ASN A 152 14.97 -11.31 3.22
C ASN A 152 14.79 -10.48 1.93
N LYS A 153 13.60 -10.57 1.32
CA LYS A 153 13.22 -9.75 0.16
C LYS A 153 12.47 -8.52 0.61
N VAL A 154 12.73 -7.38 -0.02
CA VAL A 154 12.02 -6.13 0.29
C VAL A 154 10.72 -6.08 -0.49
N LEU A 155 9.61 -5.95 0.22
CA LEU A 155 8.30 -5.60 -0.32
C LEU A 155 8.14 -4.08 -0.28
N VAL A 156 7.83 -3.48 -1.42
CA VAL A 156 7.44 -2.07 -1.50
C VAL A 156 5.95 -2.03 -1.78
N ILE A 157 5.19 -1.65 -0.78
CA ILE A 157 3.73 -1.66 -0.79
C ILE A 157 3.23 -0.23 -0.98
N PRO A 158 2.52 0.11 -2.07
CA PRO A 158 1.84 1.40 -2.19
C PRO A 158 0.83 1.56 -1.05
N ASN A 159 0.81 2.73 -0.40
CA ASN A 159 -0.02 2.93 0.80
C ASN A 159 -1.53 2.79 0.54
N HIS A 160 -2.02 3.11 -0.67
CA HIS A 160 -3.44 2.94 -0.99
C HIS A 160 -3.93 1.49 -0.84
N LYS A 161 -3.03 0.50 -0.94
CA LYS A 161 -3.35 -0.91 -0.74
C LYS A 161 -3.89 -1.20 0.67
N TYR A 162 -3.45 -0.46 1.67
CA TYR A 162 -3.94 -0.59 3.05
C TYR A 162 -5.43 -0.22 3.20
N LEU A 163 -5.95 0.65 2.33
CA LEU A 163 -7.36 1.05 2.34
C LEU A 163 -8.23 0.26 1.35
N THR A 164 -7.62 -0.35 0.33
CA THR A 164 -8.36 -1.01 -0.77
C THR A 164 -8.28 -2.52 -0.74
N SER A 165 -7.38 -3.11 0.05
CA SER A 165 -7.21 -4.56 0.21
C SER A 165 -7.50 -4.99 1.64
N ILE A 166 -7.79 -6.28 1.83
CA ILE A 166 -7.84 -6.87 3.17
C ILE A 166 -6.40 -7.03 3.65
N LEU A 167 -6.11 -6.43 4.79
CA LEU A 167 -4.83 -6.55 5.48
C LEU A 167 -5.01 -7.39 6.73
N TYR A 168 -4.16 -8.39 6.93
CA TYR A 168 -4.03 -9.08 8.20
C TYR A 168 -2.80 -8.53 8.93
N ASN A 169 -3.00 -7.96 10.12
CA ASN A 169 -1.91 -7.64 11.04
C ASN A 169 -1.78 -8.78 12.04
N TRP A 170 -0.70 -9.55 11.93
CA TRP A 170 -0.47 -10.74 12.74
C TRP A 170 0.02 -10.42 14.16
N THR A 171 0.42 -9.17 14.41
CA THR A 171 1.05 -8.73 15.66
C THR A 171 0.25 -7.68 16.42
N GLU A 172 -0.82 -7.13 15.84
CA GLU A 172 -1.65 -6.09 16.48
C GLU A 172 -2.31 -6.58 17.79
N ASN A 173 -2.76 -7.84 17.82
CA ASN A 173 -3.35 -8.47 19.03
C ASN A 173 -2.29 -9.11 19.95
N GLY A 174 -1.02 -8.71 19.81
CA GLY A 174 0.11 -9.35 20.47
C GLY A 174 0.83 -10.34 19.56
N ASN A 175 2.00 -10.79 20.00
CA ASN A 175 2.88 -11.66 19.18
C ASN A 175 2.43 -13.13 19.13
N LEU A 176 1.29 -13.46 19.75
CA LEU A 176 0.79 -14.83 19.81
C LEU A 176 -0.07 -15.15 18.60
N THR A 177 0.37 -16.12 17.80
CA THR A 177 -0.39 -16.61 16.65
C THR A 177 -0.72 -18.09 16.79
N ARG A 178 -1.92 -18.45 16.34
CA ARG A 178 -2.35 -19.84 16.24
C ARG A 178 -2.00 -20.39 14.86
N GLU A 179 -1.15 -21.39 14.87
CA GLU A 179 -0.71 -22.12 13.69
C GLU A 179 -1.34 -23.51 13.65
N ASN A 180 -1.31 -24.16 12.50
CA ASN A 180 -1.85 -25.50 12.35
C ASN A 180 -1.03 -26.39 11.45
N VAL A 181 -1.16 -27.71 11.71
CA VAL A 181 -0.67 -28.77 10.85
C VAL A 181 -1.84 -29.71 10.56
N ASN A 182 -2.11 -29.97 9.29
CA ASN A 182 -3.10 -30.95 8.87
C ASN A 182 -2.41 -32.27 8.54
N VAL A 183 -3.04 -33.39 8.92
CA VAL A 183 -2.57 -34.74 8.63
C VAL A 183 -3.74 -35.68 8.48
N GLY A 184 -3.68 -36.57 7.50
CA GLY A 184 -4.63 -37.66 7.31
C GLY A 184 -4.05 -39.01 7.72
N VAL A 185 -4.83 -39.86 8.37
CA VAL A 185 -4.46 -41.24 8.73
C VAL A 185 -5.42 -42.22 8.07
N ALA A 186 -5.00 -43.51 7.91
CA ALA A 186 -5.80 -44.54 7.29
C ALA A 186 -7.07 -44.81 8.06
N TYR A 187 -8.14 -45.18 7.36
CA TYR A 187 -9.35 -45.74 7.99
C TYR A 187 -9.01 -46.97 8.82
N GLY A 188 -9.66 -47.10 9.99
CA GLY A 188 -9.34 -48.15 10.95
C GLY A 188 -8.26 -47.79 11.98
N SER A 189 -7.61 -46.65 11.86
CA SER A 189 -6.69 -46.13 12.88
C SER A 189 -7.44 -45.77 14.15
N ASP A 190 -6.79 -45.95 15.30
CA ASP A 190 -7.33 -45.52 16.59
C ASP A 190 -7.29 -43.98 16.68
N VAL A 191 -8.45 -43.34 16.60
CA VAL A 191 -8.63 -41.88 16.60
C VAL A 191 -8.11 -41.25 17.90
N GLN A 192 -8.24 -41.93 19.06
CA GLN A 192 -7.75 -41.40 20.34
C GLN A 192 -6.22 -41.48 20.42
N LEU A 193 -5.64 -42.56 19.94
CA LEU A 193 -4.19 -42.69 19.84
C LEU A 193 -3.63 -41.61 18.95
N VAL A 194 -4.18 -41.40 17.74
CA VAL A 194 -3.75 -40.35 16.81
C VAL A 194 -3.82 -38.97 17.45
N LYS A 195 -4.94 -38.65 18.14
CA LYS A 195 -5.07 -37.39 18.87
C LYS A 195 -3.96 -37.20 19.89
N ASN A 196 -3.65 -38.23 20.68
CA ASN A 196 -2.62 -38.15 21.73
C ASN A 196 -1.21 -37.95 21.11
N LEU A 197 -0.90 -38.64 20.02
CA LEU A 197 0.40 -38.50 19.33
C LEU A 197 0.58 -37.11 18.71
N LEU A 198 -0.49 -36.55 18.18
CA LEU A 198 -0.46 -35.18 17.65
C LEU A 198 -0.25 -34.12 18.74
N LEU A 199 -0.94 -34.29 19.89
CA LEU A 199 -0.74 -33.42 21.06
C LEU A 199 0.68 -33.56 21.61
N GLN A 200 1.22 -34.78 21.68
CA GLN A 200 2.58 -35.03 22.09
C GLN A 200 3.59 -34.32 21.16
N ALA A 201 3.47 -34.49 19.85
CA ALA A 201 4.35 -33.87 18.89
C ALA A 201 4.41 -32.32 19.01
N ALA A 202 3.27 -31.70 19.32
CA ALA A 202 3.23 -30.27 19.55
C ALA A 202 3.83 -29.87 20.90
N SER A 203 3.50 -30.62 21.96
CA SER A 203 3.91 -30.27 23.34
C SER A 203 5.40 -30.46 23.59
N GLU A 204 6.05 -31.36 22.86
CA GLU A 204 7.51 -31.58 22.91
C GLU A 204 8.30 -30.45 22.25
N HIS A 205 7.68 -29.63 21.39
CA HIS A 205 8.37 -28.57 20.64
C HIS A 205 8.52 -27.31 21.46
N GLU A 206 9.75 -26.80 21.61
CA GLU A 206 10.09 -25.67 22.47
C GLU A 206 9.40 -24.34 22.11
N CYS A 207 9.11 -24.11 20.81
CA CYS A 207 8.43 -22.89 20.34
C CYS A 207 6.91 -22.92 20.58
N VAL A 208 6.33 -24.06 20.95
CA VAL A 208 4.89 -24.20 21.20
C VAL A 208 4.59 -23.80 22.65
N LEU A 209 3.67 -22.87 22.80
CA LEU A 209 3.25 -22.38 24.10
C LEU A 209 2.34 -23.42 24.79
N LYS A 210 2.50 -23.51 26.12
CA LYS A 210 1.67 -24.37 26.95
C LYS A 210 0.30 -23.74 27.29
N ASP A 211 0.20 -22.44 27.20
CA ASP A 211 -1.01 -21.67 27.38
C ASP A 211 -1.18 -20.67 26.26
N PRO A 212 -2.22 -20.77 25.42
CA PRO A 212 -3.22 -21.84 25.39
C PRO A 212 -2.66 -23.19 24.90
N GLU A 213 -3.13 -24.28 25.49
CA GLU A 213 -2.69 -25.64 25.16
C GLU A 213 -2.97 -25.99 23.66
N PRO A 214 -2.11 -26.83 23.05
CA PRO A 214 -2.38 -27.39 21.73
C PRO A 214 -3.70 -28.17 21.72
N THR A 215 -4.41 -28.11 20.61
CA THR A 215 -5.72 -28.74 20.43
C THR A 215 -5.75 -29.50 19.10
N VAL A 216 -6.36 -30.69 19.13
CA VAL A 216 -6.54 -31.49 17.91
C VAL A 216 -8.03 -31.57 17.58
N PHE A 217 -8.34 -31.26 16.33
CA PHE A 217 -9.67 -31.39 15.74
C PHE A 217 -9.65 -32.58 14.77
N PHE A 218 -10.64 -33.44 14.86
CA PHE A 218 -11.00 -34.38 13.82
C PHE A 218 -11.89 -33.62 12.85
N THR A 219 -11.39 -33.30 11.67
CA THR A 219 -12.04 -32.34 10.77
C THR A 219 -12.98 -32.99 9.78
N GLU A 220 -12.63 -34.18 9.26
CA GLU A 220 -13.40 -34.79 8.18
C GLU A 220 -13.12 -36.29 8.06
N PHE A 221 -14.13 -37.06 7.59
CA PHE A 221 -13.98 -38.38 7.02
C PHE A 221 -13.71 -38.20 5.51
N GLY A 222 -12.41 -38.07 5.14
CA GLY A 222 -12.00 -37.80 3.77
C GLY A 222 -12.15 -39.01 2.83
N GLU A 223 -11.92 -38.82 1.55
CA GLU A 223 -12.07 -39.87 0.54
C GLU A 223 -11.19 -41.11 0.80
N SER A 224 -10.02 -40.92 1.40
CA SER A 224 -9.06 -42.01 1.67
C SER A 224 -8.40 -41.90 3.04
N SER A 225 -8.80 -40.94 3.87
CA SER A 225 -8.20 -40.68 5.18
C SER A 225 -9.20 -40.18 6.21
N LEU A 226 -8.86 -40.38 7.48
CA LEU A 226 -9.43 -39.64 8.61
C LEU A 226 -8.59 -38.40 8.83
N ASP A 227 -9.18 -37.20 8.65
CA ASP A 227 -8.42 -35.96 8.60
C ASP A 227 -8.41 -35.23 9.95
N PHE A 228 -7.22 -34.87 10.39
CA PHE A 228 -6.97 -34.18 11.65
C PHE A 228 -6.31 -32.85 11.43
N LYS A 229 -6.64 -31.88 12.28
CA LYS A 229 -6.01 -30.57 12.35
C LYS A 229 -5.46 -30.37 13.76
N LEU A 230 -4.13 -30.36 13.87
CA LEU A 230 -3.42 -29.97 15.07
C LEU A 230 -3.29 -28.45 15.08
N VAL A 231 -3.76 -27.78 16.12
CA VAL A 231 -3.65 -26.32 16.31
C VAL A 231 -2.80 -26.06 17.54
N PHE A 232 -1.83 -25.17 17.42
CA PHE A 232 -0.93 -24.78 18.50
C PHE A 232 -0.60 -23.29 18.41
N THR A 233 -0.14 -22.70 19.51
CA THR A 233 0.19 -21.28 19.61
C THR A 233 1.71 -21.10 19.69
N ILE A 234 2.21 -20.12 18.95
CA ILE A 234 3.63 -19.74 18.96
C ILE A 234 3.77 -18.23 19.19
N SER A 235 4.94 -17.81 19.69
CA SER A 235 5.24 -16.40 19.96
C SER A 235 5.88 -15.65 18.79
N ASN A 236 6.29 -16.33 17.73
CA ASN A 236 6.92 -15.73 16.55
C ASN A 236 6.34 -16.29 15.27
N SER A 237 5.23 -15.70 14.84
CA SER A 237 4.52 -16.08 13.62
C SER A 237 5.33 -15.92 12.34
N PHE A 238 6.28 -14.98 12.33
CA PHE A 238 7.13 -14.74 11.16
C PHE A 238 8.02 -15.93 10.81
N LEU A 239 8.37 -16.74 11.82
CA LEU A 239 9.18 -17.94 11.68
C LEU A 239 8.37 -19.23 11.73
N ALA A 240 7.04 -19.16 11.63
CA ALA A 240 6.12 -20.30 11.80
C ALA A 240 6.42 -21.51 10.89
N ILE A 241 7.08 -21.28 9.77
CA ILE A 241 7.45 -22.36 8.84
C ILE A 241 8.37 -23.40 9.48
N TYR A 242 9.30 -22.98 10.38
CA TYR A 242 10.23 -23.88 11.04
C TYR A 242 9.52 -24.83 12.03
N PRO A 243 8.82 -24.34 13.06
CA PRO A 243 8.13 -25.23 14.00
C PRO A 243 7.08 -26.10 13.31
N LYS A 244 6.39 -25.59 12.28
CA LYS A 244 5.45 -26.41 11.49
C LYS A 244 6.15 -27.58 10.78
N SER A 245 7.36 -27.37 10.29
CA SER A 245 8.15 -28.43 9.65
C SER A 245 8.63 -29.46 10.68
N GLU A 246 9.21 -29.01 11.79
CA GLU A 246 9.74 -29.87 12.83
C GLU A 246 8.64 -30.71 13.49
N ILE A 247 7.48 -30.13 13.75
CA ILE A 247 6.32 -30.86 14.25
C ILE A 247 5.87 -31.93 13.25
N ARG A 248 5.90 -31.68 11.93
CA ARG A 248 5.59 -32.71 10.92
C ARG A 248 6.60 -33.87 10.95
N PHE A 249 7.89 -33.59 11.10
CA PHE A 249 8.89 -34.63 11.27
C PHE A 249 8.60 -35.48 12.51
N ARG A 250 8.31 -34.82 13.62
CA ARG A 250 7.99 -35.52 14.88
C ARG A 250 6.71 -36.35 14.79
N ILE A 251 5.66 -35.82 14.14
CA ILE A 251 4.44 -36.59 13.86
C ILE A 251 4.76 -37.87 13.07
N ASN A 252 5.60 -37.75 12.00
CA ASN A 252 5.95 -38.90 11.18
C ASN A 252 6.74 -39.98 11.98
N GLU A 253 7.62 -39.58 12.91
CA GLU A 253 8.33 -40.49 13.80
C GLU A 253 7.37 -41.20 14.70
N LEU A 254 6.54 -40.46 15.45
CA LEU A 254 5.53 -41.04 16.39
C LEU A 254 4.55 -41.98 15.67
N PHE A 255 4.12 -41.63 14.47
CA PHE A 255 3.23 -42.47 13.67
C PHE A 255 3.91 -43.79 13.29
N LYS A 256 5.19 -43.78 12.94
CA LYS A 256 5.96 -45.01 12.65
C LYS A 256 6.13 -45.86 13.89
N GLU A 257 6.47 -45.27 15.04
CA GLU A 257 6.64 -45.96 16.32
C GLU A 257 5.37 -46.70 16.77
N HIS A 258 4.20 -46.09 16.48
CA HIS A 258 2.90 -46.62 16.94
C HIS A 258 2.10 -47.29 15.82
N ASN A 259 2.72 -47.60 14.67
CA ASN A 259 2.09 -48.26 13.52
C ASN A 259 0.85 -47.52 12.98
N VAL A 260 0.80 -46.20 13.09
CA VAL A 260 -0.21 -45.35 12.45
C VAL A 260 0.17 -45.11 11.01
N THR A 261 -0.70 -45.45 10.06
CA THR A 261 -0.44 -45.36 8.64
C THR A 261 -0.99 -44.07 8.05
N ILE A 262 -0.15 -43.33 7.31
CA ILE A 262 -0.60 -42.26 6.42
C ILE A 262 -0.98 -42.92 5.08
N PRO A 263 -2.24 -42.89 4.65
CA PRO A 263 -2.72 -43.69 3.54
C PRO A 263 -2.27 -43.07 2.19
N PHE A 264 -2.05 -43.95 1.23
CA PHE A 264 -2.08 -43.54 -0.19
C PHE A 264 -3.56 -43.42 -0.63
N PRO A 265 -3.84 -42.75 -1.77
CA PRO A 265 -5.18 -42.75 -2.35
C PRO A 265 -5.70 -44.18 -2.51
N GLN A 266 -6.87 -44.47 -1.92
CA GLN A 266 -7.52 -45.77 -1.96
C GLN A 266 -8.52 -45.83 -3.11
N ARG A 267 -8.58 -46.99 -3.80
CA ARG A 267 -9.56 -47.22 -4.87
C ARG A 267 -10.05 -48.64 -4.82
N ASP A 268 -11.35 -48.82 -4.80
CA ASP A 268 -11.97 -50.13 -4.97
C ASP A 268 -12.02 -50.48 -6.45
N VAL A 269 -11.40 -51.60 -6.82
CA VAL A 269 -11.34 -52.10 -8.18
C VAL A 269 -12.14 -53.37 -8.33
N HIS A 270 -13.27 -53.32 -9.04
CA HIS A 270 -14.06 -54.50 -9.38
C HIS A 270 -13.60 -55.09 -10.71
N LEU A 271 -13.03 -56.28 -10.69
CA LEU A 271 -12.58 -57.00 -11.88
C LEU A 271 -13.67 -57.97 -12.34
N PHE A 272 -14.23 -57.70 -13.50
CA PHE A 272 -15.20 -58.60 -14.17
C PHE A 272 -14.48 -59.51 -15.18
N LYS A 273 -14.47 -60.83 -14.96
CA LYS A 273 -14.02 -61.78 -15.97
C LYS A 273 -15.13 -61.86 -17.07
N LYS A 274 -14.77 -61.59 -18.33
CA LYS A 274 -15.62 -61.94 -19.47
C LYS A 274 -15.74 -63.45 -19.53
N GLN A 275 -16.98 -63.96 -19.46
CA GLN A 275 -17.29 -65.38 -19.71
C GLN A 275 -17.03 -65.70 -21.18
#